data_7b14c311d2ddf31d3825c282ee6d093d
#
_entry.id   7b14c311d2ddf31d3825c282ee6d093d
#
_cell.length_a   1.000
_cell.length_b   1.000
_cell.length_c   1.000
_cell.angle_alpha   90.00
_cell.angle_beta   90.00
_cell.angle_gamma   90.00
#
_symmetry.space_group_name_H-M   'P 1'
#
loop_
_entity.id
_entity.type
_entity.pdbx_description
1 polymer ?
#
loop_
_entity_poly.entity_id
_entity_poly.type
_entity_poly.pdbx_seq_one_letter_code
_entity_poly.pdbx_strand_id
1 'polypeptide(L)'
;MFDSIYSASVTASEFFLMAAVALVSGFVFAWVLFFRVRAQSRFFLVSALIPFVVAFVITFVKGNIGAGVALGGGCFGLIRFRSAQGTADELVAVLIAMAAGVAFGMGYLGYGVAALLGLAILWFVFSSFDLFRHKSMAADQLLRITIPETLEYNGVFDEAFARFLREVEPVGVKTTGMGSMFRLSYKVRMKDAAQEKAFLDELRTRNGNLEIVLLPYFESGTAQL
;
A
#
# COMPACT_ATOMS: atom_id res chain seq x y z
N MET A 1 32.83 6.45 -12.78
CA MET A 1 31.74 6.38 -11.80
C MET A 1 30.54 5.61 -12.33
N PHE A 2 30.32 5.60 -13.63
CA PHE A 2 29.23 4.88 -14.30
C PHE A 2 29.66 3.54 -14.91
N ASP A 3 30.94 3.25 -14.97
CA ASP A 3 31.43 1.91 -15.37
C ASP A 3 31.31 0.93 -14.21
N SER A 4 31.25 -0.38 -14.53
CA SER A 4 31.24 -1.41 -13.49
C SER A 4 32.53 -1.37 -12.69
N ILE A 5 32.44 -1.40 -11.36
CA ILE A 5 33.60 -1.46 -10.47
C ILE A 5 34.27 -2.82 -10.52
N TYR A 6 33.58 -3.84 -11.02
CA TYR A 6 34.13 -5.20 -11.07
C TYR A 6 34.97 -5.40 -12.32
N SER A 7 36.20 -5.89 -12.12
CA SER A 7 37.02 -6.49 -13.15
C SER A 7 36.59 -7.94 -13.45
N ALA A 8 37.47 -8.80 -13.89
CA ALA A 8 37.14 -10.21 -14.20
C ALA A 8 36.71 -11.01 -12.95
N SER A 9 37.23 -10.65 -11.77
CA SER A 9 36.88 -11.26 -10.48
C SER A 9 36.49 -10.19 -9.47
N VAL A 10 35.55 -10.52 -8.56
CA VAL A 10 35.12 -9.62 -7.49
C VAL A 10 36.17 -9.67 -6.38
N THR A 11 36.80 -8.54 -6.09
CA THR A 11 37.74 -8.42 -4.96
C THR A 11 36.96 -8.12 -3.67
N ALA A 12 37.57 -8.46 -2.51
CA ALA A 12 36.94 -8.19 -1.21
C ALA A 12 36.64 -6.68 -1.01
N SER A 13 37.56 -5.81 -1.46
CA SER A 13 37.38 -4.35 -1.36
C SER A 13 36.20 -3.85 -2.18
N GLU A 14 36.02 -4.36 -3.39
CA GLU A 14 34.89 -4.01 -4.27
C GLU A 14 33.57 -4.51 -3.66
N PHE A 15 33.56 -5.70 -3.09
CA PHE A 15 32.39 -6.24 -2.40
C PHE A 15 31.98 -5.36 -1.21
N PHE A 16 32.91 -4.98 -0.34
CA PHE A 16 32.57 -4.12 0.80
C PHE A 16 32.14 -2.72 0.37
N LEU A 17 32.72 -2.19 -0.70
CA LEU A 17 32.30 -0.91 -1.29
C LEU A 17 30.84 -1.00 -1.78
N MET A 18 30.51 -2.03 -2.54
CA MET A 18 29.14 -2.27 -3.02
C MET A 18 28.18 -2.41 -1.86
N ALA A 19 28.53 -3.22 -0.84
CA ALA A 19 27.70 -3.44 0.34
C ALA A 19 27.42 -2.12 1.09
N ALA A 20 28.45 -1.29 1.31
CA ALA A 20 28.31 0.01 1.96
C ALA A 20 27.39 0.95 1.17
N VAL A 21 27.61 1.06 -0.14
CA VAL A 21 26.78 1.92 -1.01
C VAL A 21 25.35 1.43 -1.07
N ALA A 22 25.11 0.13 -1.21
CA ALA A 22 23.78 -0.44 -1.24
C ALA A 22 23.00 -0.22 0.07
N LEU A 23 23.65 -0.40 1.22
CA LEU A 23 23.04 -0.15 2.53
C LEU A 23 22.75 1.33 2.74
N VAL A 24 23.72 2.21 2.53
CA VAL A 24 23.55 3.65 2.74
C VAL A 24 22.45 4.20 1.83
N SER A 25 22.48 3.88 0.53
CA SER A 25 21.46 4.34 -0.41
C SER A 25 20.08 3.75 -0.11
N GLY A 26 20.01 2.49 0.33
CA GLY A 26 18.77 1.84 0.78
C GLY A 26 18.17 2.53 2.01
N PHE A 27 18.99 2.89 3.00
CA PHE A 27 18.53 3.63 4.17
C PHE A 27 18.04 5.04 3.80
N VAL A 28 18.75 5.75 2.94
CA VAL A 28 18.31 7.09 2.46
C VAL A 28 16.97 6.97 1.73
N PHE A 29 16.81 5.99 0.86
CA PHE A 29 15.57 5.71 0.16
C PHE A 29 14.41 5.42 1.11
N ALA A 30 14.61 4.51 2.06
CA ALA A 30 13.61 4.16 3.05
C ALA A 30 13.23 5.36 3.92
N TRP A 31 14.18 6.23 4.25
CA TRP A 31 13.95 7.44 5.02
C TRP A 31 13.06 8.43 4.25
N VAL A 32 13.35 8.66 2.97
CA VAL A 32 12.50 9.51 2.09
C VAL A 32 11.07 8.98 2.02
N LEU A 33 10.91 7.64 1.88
CA LEU A 33 9.59 7.01 1.89
C LEU A 33 8.86 7.18 3.21
N PHE A 34 9.55 7.02 4.34
CA PHE A 34 8.96 7.10 5.68
C PHE A 34 8.35 8.47 5.98
N PHE A 35 8.98 9.56 5.52
CA PHE A 35 8.45 10.90 5.72
C PHE A 35 7.10 11.13 5.03
N ARG A 36 6.80 10.40 3.98
CA ARG A 36 5.60 10.65 3.16
C ARG A 36 4.54 9.56 3.27
N VAL A 37 4.96 8.31 3.27
CA VAL A 37 4.06 7.15 3.42
C VAL A 37 4.00 6.83 4.91
N ARG A 38 2.81 6.87 5.52
CA ARG A 38 2.57 6.37 6.88
C ARG A 38 2.71 4.85 6.93
N ALA A 39 3.83 4.35 6.42
CA ALA A 39 4.12 2.93 6.37
C ALA A 39 4.42 2.40 7.79
N GLN A 40 4.12 1.13 8.02
CA GLN A 40 4.50 0.48 9.26
C GLN A 40 6.03 0.48 9.41
N SER A 41 6.52 0.63 10.64
CA SER A 41 7.96 0.65 10.95
C SER A 41 8.72 -0.57 10.39
N ARG A 42 8.05 -1.70 10.22
CA ARG A 42 8.64 -2.91 9.63
C ARG A 42 8.91 -2.77 8.13
N PHE A 43 8.06 -2.05 7.41
CA PHE A 43 8.24 -1.81 5.98
C PHE A 43 9.46 -0.93 5.71
N PHE A 44 9.76 0.02 6.59
CA PHE A 44 10.98 0.84 6.52
C PHE A 44 12.25 -0.04 6.50
N LEU A 45 12.39 -0.96 7.46
CA LEU A 45 13.55 -1.86 7.52
C LEU A 45 13.66 -2.75 6.29
N VAL A 46 12.55 -3.30 5.83
CA VAL A 46 12.52 -4.17 4.64
C VAL A 46 12.99 -3.38 3.42
N SER A 47 12.43 -2.19 3.17
CA SER A 47 12.80 -1.33 2.04
C SER A 47 14.26 -0.90 2.07
N ALA A 48 14.83 -0.66 3.26
CA ALA A 48 16.24 -0.30 3.42
C ALA A 48 17.20 -1.46 3.09
N LEU A 49 16.81 -2.70 3.41
CA LEU A 49 17.68 -3.88 3.26
C LEU A 49 17.57 -4.53 1.88
N ILE A 50 16.45 -4.39 1.17
CA ILE A 50 16.22 -5.03 -0.14
C ILE A 50 17.36 -4.75 -1.14
N PRO A 51 17.83 -3.50 -1.36
CA PRO A 51 18.88 -3.24 -2.34
C PRO A 51 20.15 -4.02 -2.03
N PHE A 52 20.52 -4.13 -0.75
CA PHE A 52 21.70 -4.89 -0.33
C PHE A 52 21.51 -6.41 -0.55
N VAL A 53 20.37 -6.97 -0.13
CA VAL A 53 20.10 -8.41 -0.28
C VAL A 53 20.11 -8.83 -1.75
N VAL A 54 19.46 -8.04 -2.61
CA VAL A 54 19.45 -8.32 -4.05
C VAL A 54 20.84 -8.17 -4.65
N ALA A 55 21.58 -7.11 -4.29
CA ALA A 55 22.94 -6.90 -4.75
C ALA A 55 23.87 -8.06 -4.32
N PHE A 56 23.74 -8.51 -3.09
CA PHE A 56 24.47 -9.66 -2.56
C PHE A 56 24.26 -10.90 -3.43
N VAL A 57 23.00 -11.27 -3.68
CA VAL A 57 22.64 -12.44 -4.50
C VAL A 57 23.20 -12.30 -5.92
N ILE A 58 23.02 -11.15 -6.57
CA ILE A 58 23.47 -10.91 -7.94
C ILE A 58 24.99 -10.98 -8.06
N THR A 59 25.73 -10.49 -7.06
CA THR A 59 27.19 -10.54 -7.04
C THR A 59 27.73 -11.97 -7.11
N PHE A 60 27.09 -12.91 -6.41
CA PHE A 60 27.49 -14.32 -6.44
C PHE A 60 27.09 -15.08 -7.70
N VAL A 61 26.15 -14.55 -8.47
CA VAL A 61 25.69 -15.15 -9.74
C VAL A 61 26.48 -14.59 -10.94
N LYS A 62 27.39 -13.65 -10.70
CA LYS A 62 28.21 -13.02 -11.74
C LYS A 62 28.97 -14.07 -12.55
N GLY A 63 28.83 -14.01 -13.86
CA GLY A 63 29.45 -14.95 -14.83
C GLY A 63 28.47 -15.93 -15.46
N ASN A 64 27.25 -16.06 -14.91
CA ASN A 64 26.21 -16.88 -15.52
C ASN A 64 24.98 -16.04 -15.82
N ILE A 65 24.90 -15.50 -17.04
CA ILE A 65 23.80 -14.62 -17.50
C ILE A 65 22.44 -15.31 -17.30
N GLY A 66 22.35 -16.61 -17.54
CA GLY A 66 21.12 -17.39 -17.35
C GLY A 66 20.67 -17.44 -15.89
N ALA A 67 21.60 -17.60 -14.95
CA ALA A 67 21.28 -17.60 -13.53
C ALA A 67 20.93 -16.18 -13.03
N GLY A 68 21.56 -15.12 -13.57
CA GLY A 68 21.21 -13.73 -13.24
C GLY A 68 19.78 -13.37 -13.69
N VAL A 69 19.38 -13.80 -14.87
CA VAL A 69 18.01 -13.61 -15.38
C VAL A 69 16.99 -14.45 -14.57
N ALA A 70 17.34 -15.70 -14.25
CA ALA A 70 16.47 -16.57 -13.46
C ALA A 70 16.27 -16.06 -12.03
N LEU A 71 17.31 -15.53 -11.39
CA LEU A 71 17.21 -14.93 -10.05
C LEU A 71 16.52 -13.58 -10.09
N GLY A 72 16.77 -12.72 -11.08
CA GLY A 72 16.00 -11.49 -11.28
C GLY A 72 14.52 -11.79 -11.44
N GLY A 73 14.15 -12.73 -12.31
CA GLY A 73 12.77 -13.18 -12.49
C GLY A 73 12.19 -13.83 -11.24
N GLY A 74 13.01 -14.60 -10.49
CA GLY A 74 12.62 -15.20 -9.20
C GLY A 74 12.36 -14.16 -8.13
N CYS A 75 13.21 -13.13 -8.01
CA CYS A 75 12.98 -12.02 -7.09
C CYS A 75 11.66 -11.29 -7.39
N PHE A 76 11.34 -11.05 -8.66
CA PHE A 76 10.04 -10.49 -9.05
C PHE A 76 8.88 -11.47 -8.77
N GLY A 77 9.12 -12.78 -8.84
CA GLY A 77 8.15 -13.82 -8.45
C GLY A 77 7.82 -13.83 -6.96
N LEU A 78 8.77 -13.43 -6.09
CA LEU A 78 8.56 -13.34 -4.64
C LEU A 78 7.56 -12.24 -4.24
N ILE A 79 7.36 -11.22 -5.08
CA ILE A 79 6.34 -10.16 -4.87
C ILE A 79 4.92 -10.75 -4.90
N ARG A 80 4.75 -11.94 -5.45
CA ARG A 80 3.47 -12.66 -5.50
C ARG A 80 3.06 -13.30 -4.16
N PHE A 81 3.77 -13.02 -3.07
CA PHE A 81 3.34 -13.50 -1.75
C PHE A 81 2.01 -12.85 -1.34
N ARG A 82 1.00 -13.68 -1.39
CA ARG A 82 -0.43 -13.43 -1.20
C ARG A 82 -0.82 -13.15 0.25
N SER A 83 0.12 -12.94 1.16
CA SER A 83 -0.15 -12.94 2.60
C SER A 83 -0.24 -11.56 3.27
N ALA A 84 0.12 -10.49 2.58
CA ALA A 84 -0.12 -9.12 3.07
C ALA A 84 -0.59 -8.28 1.89
N GLN A 85 -1.79 -7.74 1.99
CA GLN A 85 -2.28 -6.73 1.07
C GLN A 85 -1.49 -5.44 1.32
N GLY A 86 -0.28 -5.34 0.71
CA GLY A 86 0.47 -4.10 0.66
C GLY A 86 -0.26 -3.09 -0.21
N THR A 87 -0.11 -1.82 0.09
CA THR A 87 -0.60 -0.76 -0.79
C THR A 87 0.15 -0.79 -2.12
N ALA A 88 -0.45 -0.27 -3.20
CA ALA A 88 0.23 -0.15 -4.49
C ALA A 88 1.56 0.59 -4.37
N ASP A 89 1.63 1.57 -3.47
CA ASP A 89 2.81 2.36 -3.15
C ASP A 89 3.94 1.51 -2.58
N GLU A 90 3.64 0.59 -1.69
CA GLU A 90 4.62 -0.34 -1.11
C GLU A 90 5.19 -1.28 -2.17
N LEU A 91 4.36 -1.76 -3.09
CA LEU A 91 4.80 -2.61 -4.19
C LEU A 91 5.79 -1.88 -5.11
N VAL A 92 5.47 -0.65 -5.50
CA VAL A 92 6.35 0.17 -6.35
C VAL A 92 7.66 0.48 -5.64
N ALA A 93 7.64 0.81 -4.34
CA ALA A 93 8.85 1.04 -3.56
C ALA A 93 9.77 -0.19 -3.52
N VAL A 94 9.21 -1.38 -3.32
CA VAL A 94 9.96 -2.64 -3.35
C VAL A 94 10.56 -2.89 -4.72
N LEU A 95 9.83 -2.66 -5.82
CA LEU A 95 10.32 -2.82 -7.18
C LEU A 95 11.50 -1.90 -7.49
N ILE A 96 11.43 -0.63 -7.07
CA ILE A 96 12.52 0.34 -7.21
C ILE A 96 13.76 -0.12 -6.43
N ALA A 97 13.58 -0.55 -5.18
CA ALA A 97 14.65 -1.05 -4.34
C ALA A 97 15.34 -2.28 -4.92
N MET A 98 14.57 -3.21 -5.52
CA MET A 98 15.09 -4.41 -6.18
C MET A 98 15.86 -4.06 -7.45
N ALA A 99 15.33 -3.17 -8.30
CA ALA A 99 16.00 -2.74 -9.52
C ALA A 99 17.38 -2.09 -9.24
N ALA A 100 17.44 -1.24 -8.21
CA ALA A 100 18.70 -0.65 -7.75
C ALA A 100 19.65 -1.74 -7.19
N GLY A 101 19.16 -2.70 -6.45
CA GLY A 101 19.96 -3.84 -5.96
C GLY A 101 20.59 -4.65 -7.09
N VAL A 102 19.87 -4.87 -8.19
CA VAL A 102 20.43 -5.52 -9.39
C VAL A 102 21.58 -4.69 -9.96
N ALA A 103 21.43 -3.37 -10.10
CA ALA A 103 22.48 -2.49 -10.59
C ALA A 103 23.73 -2.52 -9.69
N PHE A 104 23.55 -2.48 -8.36
CA PHE A 104 24.66 -2.60 -7.41
C PHE A 104 25.36 -3.94 -7.51
N GLY A 105 24.63 -5.05 -7.57
CA GLY A 105 25.19 -6.39 -7.70
C GLY A 105 25.94 -6.61 -9.01
N MET A 106 25.60 -5.89 -10.06
CA MET A 106 26.35 -5.86 -11.35
C MET A 106 27.56 -4.94 -11.30
N GLY A 107 27.76 -4.19 -10.21
CA GLY A 107 28.87 -3.26 -10.04
C GLY A 107 28.63 -1.85 -10.57
N TYR A 108 27.44 -1.55 -11.07
CA TYR A 108 27.08 -0.24 -11.60
C TYR A 108 26.56 0.68 -10.47
N LEU A 109 27.44 1.03 -9.52
CA LEU A 109 27.06 1.78 -8.33
C LEU A 109 26.44 3.14 -8.67
N GLY A 110 27.02 3.87 -9.63
CA GLY A 110 26.54 5.18 -10.05
C GLY A 110 25.11 5.12 -10.61
N TYR A 111 24.82 4.15 -11.47
CA TYR A 111 23.48 3.96 -12.02
C TYR A 111 22.48 3.52 -10.97
N GLY A 112 22.87 2.62 -10.04
CA GLY A 112 22.01 2.16 -8.97
C GLY A 112 21.59 3.28 -8.02
N VAL A 113 22.53 4.12 -7.60
CA VAL A 113 22.24 5.30 -6.75
C VAL A 113 21.39 6.33 -7.51
N ALA A 114 21.74 6.62 -8.77
CA ALA A 114 20.99 7.57 -9.59
C ALA A 114 19.53 7.11 -9.82
N ALA A 115 19.33 5.82 -10.11
CA ALA A 115 17.99 5.25 -10.27
C ALA A 115 17.18 5.31 -8.97
N LEU A 116 17.79 4.87 -7.85
CA LEU A 116 17.11 4.83 -6.55
C LEU A 116 16.70 6.23 -6.10
N LEU A 117 17.63 7.18 -6.10
CA LEU A 117 17.38 8.55 -5.65
C LEU A 117 16.53 9.32 -6.68
N GLY A 118 16.77 9.15 -7.97
CA GLY A 118 15.97 9.78 -9.02
C GLY A 118 14.51 9.37 -8.97
N LEU A 119 14.22 8.06 -8.81
CA LEU A 119 12.89 7.55 -8.68
C LEU A 119 12.26 7.92 -7.33
N ALA A 120 13.05 7.99 -6.24
CA ALA A 120 12.57 8.48 -4.95
C ALA A 120 12.15 9.96 -5.01
N ILE A 121 12.94 10.80 -5.67
CA ILE A 121 12.61 12.21 -5.89
C ILE A 121 11.37 12.35 -6.77
N LEU A 122 11.32 11.61 -7.88
CA LEU A 122 10.15 11.60 -8.76
C LEU A 122 8.88 11.20 -7.98
N TRP A 123 8.95 10.13 -7.23
CA TRP A 123 7.87 9.69 -6.35
C TRP A 123 7.46 10.77 -5.34
N PHE A 124 8.43 11.39 -4.67
CA PHE A 124 8.19 12.46 -3.72
C PHE A 124 7.49 13.67 -4.37
N VAL A 125 7.95 14.05 -5.56
CA VAL A 125 7.36 15.14 -6.36
C VAL A 125 5.91 14.80 -6.74
N PHE A 126 5.66 13.63 -7.35
CA PHE A 126 4.29 13.21 -7.71
C PHE A 126 3.37 13.09 -6.49
N SER A 127 3.89 12.56 -5.39
CA SER A 127 3.14 12.49 -4.13
C SER A 127 2.89 13.86 -3.50
N SER A 128 3.72 14.86 -3.79
CA SER A 128 3.56 16.23 -3.28
C SER A 128 2.53 17.03 -4.06
N PHE A 129 2.41 16.79 -5.36
CA PHE A 129 1.47 17.51 -6.21
C PHE A 129 0.02 17.06 -6.08
N ASP A 130 -0.38 16.27 -5.13
CA ASP A 130 -1.78 15.86 -4.85
C ASP A 130 -2.66 15.65 -6.12
N LEU A 131 -2.00 15.47 -7.32
CA LEU A 131 -2.67 15.44 -8.62
C LEU A 131 -3.68 14.29 -8.73
N PHE A 132 -3.50 13.24 -7.93
CA PHE A 132 -4.34 12.05 -7.88
C PHE A 132 -4.94 11.80 -6.49
N ARG A 133 -4.66 12.66 -5.51
CA ARG A 133 -5.27 12.52 -4.22
C ARG A 133 -6.71 13.01 -4.33
N HIS A 134 -7.60 12.09 -4.53
CA HIS A 134 -9.02 12.33 -4.26
C HIS A 134 -9.10 12.95 -2.87
N LYS A 135 -9.45 14.23 -2.84
CA LYS A 135 -9.55 15.10 -1.66
C LYS A 135 -10.61 14.52 -0.77
N SER A 136 -10.30 13.51 0.05
CA SER A 136 -11.22 13.04 1.07
C SER A 136 -11.10 11.58 1.53
N MET A 137 -9.94 10.92 1.49
CA MET A 137 -9.86 9.60 2.14
C MET A 137 -10.04 9.65 3.68
N ALA A 138 -9.80 10.80 4.30
CA ALA A 138 -9.98 10.95 5.75
C ALA A 138 -11.43 11.25 6.19
N ALA A 139 -12.32 11.56 5.23
CA ALA A 139 -13.71 11.90 5.51
C ALA A 139 -14.70 10.81 5.07
N ASP A 140 -14.28 9.84 4.28
CA ASP A 140 -15.15 8.75 3.84
C ASP A 140 -15.16 7.65 4.88
N GLN A 141 -16.36 7.18 5.22
CA GLN A 141 -16.60 6.12 6.19
C GLN A 141 -17.38 4.99 5.52
N LEU A 142 -17.12 3.77 5.96
CA LEU A 142 -17.89 2.60 5.58
C LEU A 142 -18.98 2.38 6.64
N LEU A 143 -20.21 2.65 6.26
CA LEU A 143 -21.38 2.38 7.08
C LEU A 143 -21.93 1.00 6.72
N ARG A 144 -22.05 0.14 7.72
CA ARG A 144 -22.72 -1.16 7.59
C ARG A 144 -23.94 -1.18 8.51
N ILE A 145 -25.10 -1.42 7.93
CA ILE A 145 -26.37 -1.49 8.68
C ILE A 145 -26.90 -2.91 8.53
N THR A 146 -27.10 -3.57 9.64
CA THR A 146 -27.78 -4.87 9.65
C THR A 146 -29.29 -4.63 9.86
N ILE A 147 -30.12 -5.31 9.06
CA ILE A 147 -31.58 -5.22 9.09
C ILE A 147 -32.20 -6.63 9.07
N PRO A 148 -33.40 -6.83 9.63
CA PRO A 148 -34.12 -8.09 9.48
C PRO A 148 -34.60 -8.27 8.03
N GLU A 149 -34.76 -9.52 7.58
CA GLU A 149 -35.26 -9.86 6.25
C GLU A 149 -36.64 -9.27 5.96
N THR A 150 -37.46 -9.11 7.01
CA THR A 150 -38.83 -8.58 6.90
C THR A 150 -38.88 -7.07 6.66
N LEU A 151 -37.76 -6.36 6.82
CA LEU A 151 -37.72 -4.91 6.60
C LEU A 151 -37.41 -4.60 5.14
N GLU A 152 -38.36 -3.92 4.48
CA GLU A 152 -38.10 -3.35 3.17
C GLU A 152 -37.12 -2.17 3.31
N TYR A 153 -35.90 -2.31 2.75
CA TYR A 153 -34.83 -1.34 2.99
C TYR A 153 -34.77 -0.19 1.98
N ASN A 154 -35.60 -0.24 0.93
CA ASN A 154 -35.63 0.83 -0.06
C ASN A 154 -36.26 2.10 0.55
N GLY A 155 -35.47 3.16 0.67
CA GLY A 155 -35.93 4.46 1.15
C GLY A 155 -36.04 4.66 2.66
N VAL A 156 -35.93 3.60 3.47
CA VAL A 156 -36.07 3.67 4.96
C VAL A 156 -35.04 4.60 5.59
N PHE A 157 -33.83 4.65 5.01
CA PHE A 157 -32.70 5.43 5.56
C PHE A 157 -32.51 6.77 4.84
N ASP A 158 -33.23 7.04 3.76
CA ASP A 158 -32.96 8.21 2.89
C ASP A 158 -33.12 9.54 3.65
N GLU A 159 -34.09 9.64 4.54
CA GLU A 159 -34.29 10.85 5.34
C GLU A 159 -33.14 11.08 6.33
N ALA A 160 -32.66 10.02 7.00
CA ALA A 160 -31.51 10.10 7.86
C ALA A 160 -30.24 10.44 7.06
N PHE A 161 -30.07 9.82 5.90
CA PHE A 161 -28.95 10.11 4.99
C PHE A 161 -28.96 11.57 4.52
N ALA A 162 -30.11 12.07 4.05
CA ALA A 162 -30.24 13.45 3.61
C ALA A 162 -29.93 14.46 4.71
N ARG A 163 -30.26 14.14 5.96
CA ARG A 163 -30.03 15.02 7.12
C ARG A 163 -28.56 15.09 7.52
N PHE A 164 -27.89 13.95 7.66
CA PHE A 164 -26.57 13.84 8.29
C PHE A 164 -25.41 13.68 7.31
N LEU A 165 -25.68 13.18 6.09
CA LEU A 165 -24.65 12.86 5.12
C LEU A 165 -24.59 13.86 3.99
N ARG A 166 -23.36 14.11 3.50
CA ARG A 166 -23.11 14.92 2.30
C ARG A 166 -23.17 14.07 1.05
N GLU A 167 -22.63 12.86 1.13
CA GLU A 167 -22.54 11.90 0.02
C GLU A 167 -22.83 10.50 0.56
N VAL A 168 -23.57 9.71 -0.22
CA VAL A 168 -23.90 8.31 0.06
C VAL A 168 -23.76 7.53 -1.23
N GLU A 169 -22.95 6.48 -1.18
CA GLU A 169 -22.73 5.58 -2.30
C GLU A 169 -22.98 4.14 -1.84
N PRO A 170 -23.90 3.39 -2.44
CA PRO A 170 -24.12 1.99 -2.09
C PRO A 170 -22.93 1.15 -2.55
N VAL A 171 -22.33 0.39 -1.62
CA VAL A 171 -21.21 -0.51 -1.89
C VAL A 171 -21.69 -1.93 -2.15
N GLY A 172 -22.71 -2.39 -1.43
CA GLY A 172 -23.26 -3.72 -1.62
C GLY A 172 -24.19 -4.18 -0.49
N VAL A 173 -24.85 -5.29 -0.78
CA VAL A 173 -25.76 -5.97 0.15
C VAL A 173 -25.29 -7.40 0.34
N LYS A 174 -25.25 -7.87 1.58
CA LYS A 174 -24.87 -9.23 1.94
C LYS A 174 -25.92 -9.84 2.85
N THR A 175 -26.31 -11.07 2.56
CA THR A 175 -27.13 -11.87 3.49
C THR A 175 -26.28 -12.38 4.65
N THR A 176 -26.77 -12.28 5.87
CA THR A 176 -26.08 -12.69 7.10
C THR A 176 -27.07 -13.40 8.04
N GLY A 177 -26.58 -13.94 9.17
CA GLY A 177 -27.47 -14.60 10.12
C GLY A 177 -28.22 -15.80 9.53
N MET A 178 -27.52 -16.66 8.76
CA MET A 178 -28.13 -17.84 8.10
C MET A 178 -29.31 -17.47 7.15
N GLY A 179 -29.27 -16.28 6.56
CA GLY A 179 -30.29 -15.83 5.61
C GLY A 179 -31.38 -14.94 6.23
N SER A 180 -31.45 -14.83 7.56
CA SER A 180 -32.52 -14.08 8.24
C SER A 180 -32.28 -12.58 8.36
N MET A 181 -31.14 -12.09 7.92
CA MET A 181 -30.76 -10.68 7.98
C MET A 181 -30.02 -10.24 6.71
N PHE A 182 -30.15 -8.96 6.37
CA PHE A 182 -29.35 -8.30 5.36
C PHE A 182 -28.36 -7.34 6.02
N ARG A 183 -27.16 -7.28 5.46
CA ARG A 183 -26.15 -6.27 5.79
C ARG A 183 -25.95 -5.36 4.60
N LEU A 184 -26.43 -4.12 4.73
CA LEU A 184 -26.28 -3.07 3.76
C LEU A 184 -24.95 -2.37 4.02
N SER A 185 -24.16 -2.14 2.98
CA SER A 185 -22.87 -1.43 3.06
C SER A 185 -22.93 -0.19 2.19
N TYR A 186 -22.61 0.96 2.79
CA TYR A 186 -22.57 2.26 2.12
C TYR A 186 -21.24 2.93 2.38
N LYS A 187 -20.69 3.56 1.36
CA LYS A 187 -19.64 4.55 1.53
C LYS A 187 -20.31 5.89 1.79
N VAL A 188 -19.99 6.50 2.92
CA VAL A 188 -20.68 7.70 3.39
C VAL A 188 -19.71 8.79 3.76
N ARG A 189 -20.12 10.03 3.60
CA ARG A 189 -19.39 11.21 4.06
C ARG A 189 -20.31 12.06 4.93
N MET A 190 -19.92 12.20 6.21
CA MET A 190 -20.67 13.02 7.16
C MET A 190 -20.62 14.51 6.79
N LYS A 191 -21.70 15.25 7.02
CA LYS A 191 -21.71 16.71 6.96
C LYS A 191 -20.91 17.32 8.10
N ASP A 192 -21.08 16.74 9.30
CA ASP A 192 -20.43 17.14 10.53
C ASP A 192 -20.06 15.90 11.35
N ALA A 193 -18.78 15.69 11.60
CA ALA A 193 -18.28 14.55 12.39
C ALA A 193 -18.75 14.59 13.85
N ALA A 194 -19.09 15.76 14.40
CA ALA A 194 -19.60 15.87 15.77
C ALA A 194 -21.00 15.25 15.93
N GLN A 195 -21.73 15.03 14.85
CA GLN A 195 -23.10 14.46 14.86
C GLN A 195 -23.13 12.95 14.64
N GLU A 196 -21.99 12.27 14.69
CA GLU A 196 -21.90 10.82 14.46
C GLU A 196 -22.82 10.02 15.38
N LYS A 197 -22.83 10.36 16.68
CA LYS A 197 -23.70 9.68 17.64
C LYS A 197 -25.19 9.87 17.31
N ALA A 198 -25.60 11.10 17.01
CA ALA A 198 -27.00 11.42 16.67
C ALA A 198 -27.43 10.67 15.39
N PHE A 199 -26.53 10.57 14.42
CA PHE A 199 -26.77 9.82 13.20
C PHE A 199 -26.98 8.33 13.47
N LEU A 200 -26.09 7.72 14.27
CA LEU A 200 -26.21 6.30 14.63
C LEU A 200 -27.49 6.02 15.44
N ASP A 201 -27.88 6.92 16.35
CA ASP A 201 -29.11 6.80 17.14
C ASP A 201 -30.35 6.90 16.22
N GLU A 202 -30.37 7.78 15.25
CA GLU A 202 -31.43 7.90 14.24
C GLU A 202 -31.56 6.61 13.39
N LEU A 203 -30.43 6.03 12.96
CA LEU A 203 -30.44 4.77 12.21
C LEU A 203 -30.95 3.60 13.04
N ARG A 204 -30.65 3.56 14.35
CA ARG A 204 -31.07 2.50 15.25
C ARG A 204 -32.60 2.44 15.43
N THR A 205 -33.26 3.55 15.37
CA THR A 205 -34.74 3.58 15.44
C THR A 205 -35.40 2.92 14.25
N ARG A 206 -34.67 2.82 13.12
CA ARG A 206 -35.21 2.34 11.83
C ARG A 206 -34.76 0.92 11.48
N ASN A 207 -33.65 0.44 12.05
CA ASN A 207 -33.11 -0.88 11.71
C ASN A 207 -33.51 -2.00 12.67
N GLY A 208 -34.44 -1.74 13.59
CA GLY A 208 -34.83 -2.71 14.62
C GLY A 208 -33.80 -2.88 15.72
N ASN A 209 -32.96 -1.87 15.98
CA ASN A 209 -31.90 -1.87 17.00
C ASN A 209 -30.84 -2.98 16.80
N LEU A 210 -30.63 -3.40 15.55
CA LEU A 210 -29.58 -4.35 15.17
C LEU A 210 -28.23 -3.65 15.05
N GLU A 211 -27.20 -4.44 14.75
CA GLU A 211 -25.82 -3.96 14.63
C GLU A 211 -25.66 -2.92 13.53
N ILE A 212 -25.05 -1.77 13.90
CA ILE A 212 -24.59 -0.76 12.97
C ILE A 212 -23.09 -0.56 13.23
N VAL A 213 -22.29 -0.56 12.15
CA VAL A 213 -20.85 -0.36 12.22
C VAL A 213 -20.46 0.79 11.30
N LEU A 214 -19.73 1.76 11.83
CA LEU A 214 -19.16 2.87 11.09
C LEU A 214 -17.64 2.82 11.23
N LEU A 215 -16.92 2.65 10.12
CA LEU A 215 -15.48 2.50 10.09
C LEU A 215 -14.87 3.50 9.11
N PRO A 216 -13.61 3.93 9.29
CA PRO A 216 -12.91 4.65 8.24
C PRO A 216 -12.88 3.82 6.95
N TYR A 217 -13.23 4.44 5.82
CA TYR A 217 -13.17 3.79 4.51
C TYR A 217 -11.74 3.83 3.99
N PHE A 218 -11.13 2.67 3.83
CA PHE A 218 -9.85 2.52 3.15
C PHE A 218 -10.11 1.83 1.82
N GLU A 219 -9.72 2.46 0.72
CA GLU A 219 -9.83 1.91 -0.63
C GLU A 219 -8.77 0.82 -0.91
N SER A 220 -8.43 0.03 0.09
CA SER A 220 -7.66 -1.20 -0.11
C SER A 220 -8.62 -2.28 -0.57
N GLY A 221 -8.47 -2.64 -1.83
CA GLY A 221 -9.29 -3.60 -2.53
C GLY A 221 -9.64 -4.82 -1.69
N THR A 222 -10.92 -5.17 -1.73
CA THR A 222 -11.58 -6.25 -1.02
C THR A 222 -11.91 -5.93 0.44
N ALA A 223 -12.98 -5.20 0.66
CA ALA A 223 -13.78 -5.46 1.83
C ALA A 223 -14.03 -6.98 1.88
N GLN A 224 -13.58 -7.64 2.94
CA GLN A 224 -14.01 -9.02 3.21
C GLN A 224 -15.53 -8.99 3.30
N LEU A 225 -16.15 -9.50 2.23
CA LEU A 225 -17.56 -9.85 2.15
C LEU A 225 -17.85 -11.00 3.11
#